data_174de0e6e85f93b874d91289782f471c
#
_entry.id   174de0e6e85f93b874d91289782f471c
#
_cell.length_a   1.000
_cell.length_b   1.000
_cell.length_c   1.000
_cell.angle_alpha   90.00
_cell.angle_beta   90.00
_cell.angle_gamma   90.00
#
_symmetry.space_group_name_H-M   'P 1'
#
loop_
_entity.id
_entity.type
_entity.pdbx_description
1 polymer ?
#
loop_
_entity_poly.entity_id
_entity_poly.type
_entity_poly.pdbx_seq_one_letter_code
_entity_poly.pdbx_strand_id
1 'polypeptide(L)'
;MSSDFGRVVVCGNVVFDILARPVEEVRWEATTIVENVEQQLGGNAGSTSYTLAKLGIPVSIVTLVGKDAGAEMVLGQLRAVGVDLSLVQEVKAPTSIAIALIRRNGQRALLYQLGAASENFLPFEMPAGAAHFHIAAVFRMRHLRGHAALLLQEARAAGLRTSLDAQWDTEGEWMKVLAPSLPFADYTLLNEDEALHLTGHSDPARAACTLRDLGADNVVIKMGARGCWANGAEIPGHNVAVVDTTGAGDCFSGAFIAGLQRGMSTEAAARFANSVGALAVGRIGATAGVLDWDATQGAIEDALNHRLK
;
A
#
# COMPACT_ATOMS: atom_id res chain seq x y z
N MET A 1 1.13 26.17 5.66
CA MET A 1 -0.01 26.33 4.73
C MET A 1 -1.00 25.23 5.08
N SER A 2 -2.24 25.56 5.48
CA SER A 2 -3.28 24.54 5.63
C SER A 2 -3.56 23.98 4.24
N SER A 3 -3.36 22.67 4.03
CA SER A 3 -3.71 22.05 2.75
C SER A 3 -5.23 22.12 2.58
N ASP A 4 -5.68 22.58 1.41
CA ASP A 4 -7.10 22.60 1.04
C ASP A 4 -7.70 21.20 0.84
N PHE A 5 -6.90 20.14 1.07
CA PHE A 5 -7.31 18.75 0.85
C PHE A 5 -7.83 18.13 2.15
N GLY A 6 -8.92 17.36 2.03
CA GLY A 6 -9.42 16.56 3.14
C GLY A 6 -8.41 15.49 3.58
N ARG A 7 -8.42 15.19 4.88
CA ARG A 7 -7.51 14.21 5.50
C ARG A 7 -7.84 12.78 5.04
N VAL A 8 -6.84 12.00 4.72
CA VAL A 8 -6.96 10.57 4.48
C VAL A 8 -6.61 9.81 5.77
N VAL A 9 -7.45 8.88 6.18
CA VAL A 9 -7.17 7.96 7.28
C VAL A 9 -6.81 6.60 6.67
N VAL A 10 -5.59 6.15 6.90
CA VAL A 10 -5.09 4.85 6.40
C VAL A 10 -5.05 3.86 7.55
N CYS A 11 -5.77 2.74 7.42
CA CYS A 11 -5.82 1.68 8.43
C CYS A 11 -5.11 0.43 7.90
N GLY A 12 -4.15 -0.09 8.66
CA GLY A 12 -3.41 -1.30 8.28
C GLY A 12 -2.10 -1.47 9.04
N ASN A 13 -1.23 -2.35 8.53
CA ASN A 13 0.03 -2.67 9.18
C ASN A 13 1.17 -1.72 8.82
N VAL A 14 2.03 -1.47 9.80
CA VAL A 14 3.41 -1.02 9.59
C VAL A 14 4.36 -2.17 9.89
N VAL A 15 5.49 -2.20 9.22
CA VAL A 15 6.48 -3.28 9.33
C VAL A 15 7.88 -2.67 9.41
N PHE A 16 8.67 -3.20 10.32
CA PHE A 16 10.10 -2.94 10.37
C PHE A 16 10.80 -3.86 9.38
N ASP A 17 11.16 -3.34 8.21
CA ASP A 17 11.83 -4.11 7.17
C ASP A 17 13.34 -4.09 7.36
N ILE A 18 13.95 -5.28 7.32
CA ILE A 18 15.40 -5.50 7.33
C ILE A 18 15.78 -6.15 6.00
N LEU A 19 16.56 -5.46 5.18
CA LEU A 19 17.00 -5.93 3.88
C LEU A 19 18.46 -6.36 3.95
N ALA A 20 18.73 -7.65 3.81
CA ALA A 20 20.10 -8.19 3.76
C ALA A 20 20.46 -8.56 2.31
N ARG A 21 21.63 -8.06 1.81
CA ARG A 21 22.04 -8.27 0.41
C ARG A 21 23.54 -8.14 0.16
N PRO A 22 24.10 -8.85 -0.85
CA PRO A 22 23.47 -9.97 -1.51
C PRO A 22 23.49 -11.20 -0.62
N VAL A 23 22.46 -12.04 -0.72
CA VAL A 23 22.39 -13.36 -0.07
C VAL A 23 22.12 -14.39 -1.15
N GLU A 24 23.18 -15.07 -1.63
CA GLU A 24 23.03 -16.09 -2.66
C GLU A 24 22.53 -17.42 -2.09
N GLU A 25 23.01 -17.77 -0.91
CA GLU A 25 22.68 -19.01 -0.20
C GLU A 25 22.71 -18.78 1.32
N VAL A 26 21.77 -19.37 2.02
CA VAL A 26 21.80 -19.46 3.48
C VAL A 26 22.19 -20.89 3.86
N ARG A 27 23.34 -21.05 4.51
CA ARG A 27 23.80 -22.34 5.01
C ARG A 27 23.54 -22.42 6.51
N TRP A 28 22.81 -23.44 6.89
CA TRP A 28 22.59 -23.75 8.31
C TRP A 28 23.91 -24.09 8.98
N GLU A 29 24.07 -23.74 10.25
CA GLU A 29 25.26 -23.97 11.06
C GLU A 29 26.53 -23.25 10.55
N ALA A 30 26.39 -22.28 9.64
CA ALA A 30 27.50 -21.50 9.11
C ALA A 30 27.15 -20.00 9.08
N THR A 31 28.17 -19.15 9.10
CA THR A 31 28.00 -17.70 8.94
C THR A 31 27.87 -17.36 7.45
N THR A 32 26.81 -16.64 7.09
CA THR A 32 26.69 -16.00 5.78
C THR A 32 27.03 -14.52 5.94
N ILE A 33 28.09 -14.07 5.26
CA ILE A 33 28.50 -12.67 5.25
C ILE A 33 27.76 -11.97 4.13
N VAL A 34 27.15 -10.82 4.43
CA VAL A 34 26.44 -9.96 3.48
C VAL A 34 27.17 -8.63 3.33
N GLU A 35 27.00 -7.96 2.17
CA GLU A 35 27.68 -6.70 1.90
C GLU A 35 26.93 -5.52 2.55
N ASN A 36 25.59 -5.60 2.64
CA ASN A 36 24.76 -4.53 3.17
C ASN A 36 23.55 -5.06 3.94
N VAL A 37 23.20 -4.35 5.01
CA VAL A 37 21.95 -4.53 5.76
C VAL A 37 21.32 -3.16 5.93
N GLU A 38 20.14 -2.99 5.39
CA GLU A 38 19.35 -1.75 5.49
C GLU A 38 18.11 -1.98 6.35
N GLN A 39 17.73 -0.95 7.11
CA GLN A 39 16.52 -0.93 7.91
C GLN A 39 15.61 0.17 7.37
N GLN A 40 14.33 -0.14 7.17
CA GLN A 40 13.39 0.82 6.59
C GLN A 40 11.96 0.61 7.05
N LEU A 41 11.13 1.63 6.78
CA LEU A 41 9.69 1.54 6.87
C LEU A 41 9.16 0.61 5.80
N GLY A 42 8.38 -0.37 6.21
CA GLY A 42 7.55 -1.22 5.38
C GLY A 42 6.11 -1.30 5.90
N GLY A 43 5.40 -2.29 5.39
CA GLY A 43 3.98 -2.48 5.65
C GLY A 43 3.09 -1.64 4.74
N ASN A 44 1.94 -2.18 4.44
CA ASN A 44 1.06 -1.61 3.41
C ASN A 44 0.53 -0.23 3.82
N ALA A 45 0.04 -0.09 5.07
CA ALA A 45 -0.40 1.20 5.59
C ALA A 45 0.78 2.17 5.76
N GLY A 46 1.95 1.66 6.16
CA GLY A 46 3.17 2.47 6.27
C GLY A 46 3.55 3.11 4.93
N SER A 47 3.70 2.30 3.89
CA SER A 47 4.09 2.74 2.54
C SER A 47 3.03 3.65 1.90
N THR A 48 1.75 3.31 2.04
CA THR A 48 0.64 4.13 1.54
C THR A 48 0.58 5.49 2.25
N SER A 49 0.70 5.53 3.59
CA SER A 49 0.68 6.78 4.37
C SER A 49 1.89 7.66 4.05
N TYR A 50 3.08 7.05 3.94
CA TYR A 50 4.30 7.77 3.54
C TYR A 50 4.11 8.44 2.17
N THR A 51 3.59 7.68 1.19
CA THR A 51 3.36 8.18 -0.17
C THR A 51 2.36 9.33 -0.18
N LEU A 52 1.23 9.20 0.51
CA LEU A 52 0.23 10.27 0.64
C LEU A 52 0.85 11.55 1.22
N ALA A 53 1.59 11.43 2.32
CA ALA A 53 2.24 12.56 2.98
C ALA A 53 3.27 13.23 2.06
N LYS A 54 4.12 12.46 1.37
CA LYS A 54 5.10 12.96 0.39
C LYS A 54 4.43 13.71 -0.76
N LEU A 55 3.25 13.28 -1.18
CA LEU A 55 2.44 13.93 -2.21
C LEU A 55 1.61 15.12 -1.67
N GLY A 56 1.82 15.53 -0.41
CA GLY A 56 1.21 16.71 0.19
C GLY A 56 -0.24 16.53 0.64
N ILE A 57 -0.70 15.30 0.82
CA ILE A 57 -2.04 15.01 1.35
C ILE A 57 -1.96 14.85 2.87
N PRO A 58 -2.80 15.52 3.67
CA PRO A 58 -2.89 15.27 5.11
C PRO A 58 -3.31 13.83 5.38
N VAL A 59 -2.55 13.10 6.20
CA VAL A 59 -2.81 11.70 6.49
C VAL A 59 -2.65 11.38 7.97
N SER A 60 -3.59 10.61 8.53
CA SER A 60 -3.48 9.93 9.82
C SER A 60 -3.40 8.43 9.59
N ILE A 61 -2.60 7.73 10.39
CA ILE A 61 -2.48 6.28 10.30
C ILE A 61 -3.09 5.60 11.53
N VAL A 62 -3.95 4.60 11.29
CA VAL A 62 -4.45 3.66 12.30
C VAL A 62 -3.66 2.38 12.16
N THR A 63 -2.80 2.08 13.11
CA THR A 63 -1.93 0.91 13.09
C THR A 63 -1.59 0.44 14.50
N LEU A 64 -1.06 -0.78 14.61
CA LEU A 64 -0.58 -1.38 15.84
C LEU A 64 0.94 -1.52 15.79
N VAL A 65 1.59 -1.17 16.88
CA VAL A 65 3.04 -1.32 17.07
C VAL A 65 3.35 -1.90 18.43
N GLY A 66 4.50 -2.53 18.58
CA GLY A 66 5.05 -2.88 19.89
C GLY A 66 5.72 -1.68 20.56
N LYS A 67 6.21 -1.89 21.78
CA LYS A 67 7.03 -0.92 22.50
C LYS A 67 8.51 -1.29 22.34
N ASP A 68 9.06 -1.05 21.16
CA ASP A 68 10.39 -1.51 20.77
C ASP A 68 11.07 -0.56 19.76
N ALA A 69 12.36 -0.82 19.49
CA ALA A 69 13.15 -0.01 18.56
C ALA A 69 12.61 -0.06 17.12
N GLY A 70 11.94 -1.15 16.72
CA GLY A 70 11.27 -1.26 15.43
C GLY A 70 10.14 -0.24 15.30
N ALA A 71 9.30 -0.09 16.34
CA ALA A 71 8.28 0.95 16.39
C ALA A 71 8.88 2.36 16.29
N GLU A 72 9.91 2.65 17.06
CA GLU A 72 10.57 3.96 17.04
C GLU A 72 11.09 4.32 15.65
N MET A 73 11.69 3.35 14.95
CA MET A 73 12.22 3.54 13.61
C MET A 73 11.11 3.80 12.59
N VAL A 74 10.09 2.93 12.50
CA VAL A 74 9.03 3.07 11.48
C VAL A 74 8.17 4.32 11.73
N LEU A 75 7.82 4.61 12.99
CA LEU A 75 7.06 5.80 13.34
C LEU A 75 7.89 7.07 13.16
N GLY A 76 9.21 7.01 13.39
CA GLY A 76 10.15 8.11 13.12
C GLY A 76 10.14 8.51 11.64
N GLN A 77 10.18 7.54 10.72
CA GLN A 77 10.12 7.81 9.28
C GLN A 77 8.76 8.39 8.85
N LEU A 78 7.65 7.89 9.40
CA LEU A 78 6.32 8.44 9.13
C LEU A 78 6.17 9.88 9.66
N ARG A 79 6.67 10.14 10.87
CA ARG A 79 6.66 11.47 11.48
C ARG A 79 7.49 12.47 10.66
N ALA A 80 8.63 12.04 10.13
CA ALA A 80 9.53 12.89 9.34
C ALA A 80 8.89 13.42 8.04
N VAL A 81 7.88 12.73 7.50
CA VAL A 81 7.12 13.17 6.32
C VAL A 81 5.76 13.79 6.67
N GLY A 82 5.46 13.96 7.97
CA GLY A 82 4.26 14.67 8.42
C GLY A 82 3.01 13.80 8.58
N VAL A 83 3.14 12.47 8.68
CA VAL A 83 2.02 11.59 9.03
C VAL A 83 1.59 11.82 10.47
N ASP A 84 0.30 12.04 10.68
CA ASP A 84 -0.29 12.12 12.03
C ASP A 84 -0.38 10.72 12.66
N LEU A 85 0.30 10.57 13.78
CA LEU A 85 0.44 9.32 14.53
C LEU A 85 -0.51 9.20 15.73
N SER A 86 -1.47 10.12 15.87
CA SER A 86 -2.36 10.17 17.05
C SER A 86 -3.26 8.92 17.19
N LEU A 87 -3.46 8.17 16.12
CA LEU A 87 -4.27 6.94 16.09
C LEU A 87 -3.41 5.66 16.13
N VAL A 88 -2.11 5.77 16.33
CA VAL A 88 -1.24 4.61 16.56
C VAL A 88 -1.50 4.03 17.95
N GLN A 89 -1.66 2.72 18.02
CA GLN A 89 -1.92 2.02 19.27
C GLN A 89 -0.74 1.10 19.61
N GLU A 90 -0.22 1.22 20.82
CA GLU A 90 0.81 0.33 21.35
C GLU A 90 0.18 -0.94 21.92
N VAL A 91 0.73 -2.10 21.57
CA VAL A 91 0.31 -3.41 22.06
C VAL A 91 1.47 -4.15 22.74
N LYS A 92 1.17 -5.27 23.41
CA LYS A 92 2.22 -6.08 24.08
C LYS A 92 3.08 -6.88 23.10
N ALA A 93 2.52 -7.25 21.95
CA ALA A 93 3.24 -7.96 20.92
C ALA A 93 4.32 -7.04 20.30
N PRO A 94 5.47 -7.57 19.84
CA PRO A 94 6.49 -6.77 19.18
C PRO A 94 5.95 -6.19 17.86
N THR A 95 6.55 -5.09 17.41
CA THR A 95 6.29 -4.54 16.08
C THR A 95 6.49 -5.62 15.00
N SER A 96 5.65 -5.63 13.98
CA SER A 96 5.80 -6.56 12.85
C SER A 96 7.17 -6.38 12.18
N ILE A 97 7.83 -7.49 11.86
CA ILE A 97 9.16 -7.48 11.23
C ILE A 97 9.12 -8.32 9.95
N ALA A 98 9.73 -7.80 8.88
CA ALA A 98 10.07 -8.58 7.71
C ALA A 98 11.58 -8.55 7.48
N ILE A 99 12.19 -9.72 7.28
CA ILE A 99 13.58 -9.86 6.90
C ILE A 99 13.61 -10.33 5.44
N ALA A 100 14.09 -9.48 4.55
CA ALA A 100 14.27 -9.79 3.15
C ALA A 100 15.70 -10.23 2.87
N LEU A 101 15.88 -11.44 2.41
CA LEU A 101 17.13 -11.99 1.90
C LEU A 101 17.12 -11.80 0.38
N ILE A 102 17.97 -10.93 -0.14
CA ILE A 102 17.92 -10.48 -1.54
C ILE A 102 19.17 -10.97 -2.28
N ARG A 103 19.00 -11.70 -3.37
CA ARG A 103 20.06 -12.14 -4.28
C ARG A 103 20.51 -11.02 -5.21
N ARG A 104 21.71 -11.16 -5.82
CA ARG A 104 22.22 -10.23 -6.83
C ARG A 104 21.29 -10.10 -8.06
N ASN A 105 20.57 -11.15 -8.40
CA ASN A 105 19.61 -11.14 -9.51
C ASN A 105 18.23 -10.54 -9.14
N GLY A 106 18.07 -10.01 -7.92
CA GLY A 106 16.83 -9.41 -7.44
C GLY A 106 15.81 -10.41 -6.86
N GLN A 107 16.05 -11.72 -6.96
CA GLN A 107 15.19 -12.70 -6.27
C GLN A 107 15.27 -12.52 -4.77
N ARG A 108 14.15 -12.70 -4.07
CA ARG A 108 14.07 -12.52 -2.63
C ARG A 108 13.32 -13.63 -1.92
N ALA A 109 13.74 -13.90 -0.69
CA ALA A 109 12.98 -14.66 0.30
C ALA A 109 12.62 -13.74 1.46
N LEU A 110 11.42 -13.90 2.02
CA LEU A 110 10.93 -13.12 3.15
C LEU A 110 10.68 -14.02 4.34
N LEU A 111 11.24 -13.62 5.48
CA LEU A 111 10.87 -14.14 6.79
C LEU A 111 9.99 -13.07 7.44
N TYR A 112 8.79 -13.42 7.86
CA TYR A 112 7.83 -12.44 8.36
C TYR A 112 7.32 -12.84 9.75
N GLN A 113 7.43 -11.92 10.71
CA GLN A 113 6.82 -12.01 12.02
C GLN A 113 5.62 -11.06 12.09
N LEU A 114 4.42 -11.63 12.29
CA LEU A 114 3.19 -10.83 12.39
C LEU A 114 3.24 -9.83 13.54
N GLY A 115 3.72 -10.26 14.72
CA GLY A 115 3.83 -9.38 15.87
C GLY A 115 2.52 -8.62 16.15
N ALA A 116 2.59 -7.30 16.22
CA ALA A 116 1.46 -6.43 16.48
C ALA A 116 0.30 -6.59 15.48
N ALA A 117 0.56 -7.00 14.23
CA ALA A 117 -0.49 -7.25 13.26
C ALA A 117 -1.42 -8.45 13.61
N SER A 118 -1.02 -9.30 14.57
CA SER A 118 -1.86 -10.38 15.10
C SER A 118 -2.84 -9.95 16.19
N GLU A 119 -2.74 -8.71 16.67
CA GLU A 119 -3.59 -8.16 17.72
C GLU A 119 -4.83 -7.44 17.17
N ASN A 120 -5.74 -7.06 18.05
CA ASN A 120 -6.95 -6.33 17.67
C ASN A 120 -6.80 -4.84 18.01
N PHE A 121 -7.36 -3.99 17.13
CA PHE A 121 -7.51 -2.56 17.42
C PHE A 121 -8.45 -2.34 18.62
N LEU A 122 -8.11 -1.36 19.44
CA LEU A 122 -9.08 -0.70 20.29
C LEU A 122 -9.96 0.24 19.44
N PRO A 123 -11.19 0.55 19.88
CA PRO A 123 -12.03 1.53 19.21
C PRO A 123 -11.28 2.85 19.01
N PHE A 124 -11.49 3.47 17.86
CA PHE A 124 -10.93 4.78 17.51
C PHE A 124 -11.99 5.62 16.80
N GLU A 125 -11.85 6.94 16.91
CA GLU A 125 -12.74 7.88 16.23
C GLU A 125 -12.05 8.45 14.98
N MET A 126 -12.84 8.70 13.93
CA MET A 126 -12.34 9.38 12.75
C MET A 126 -11.92 10.81 13.10
N PRO A 127 -10.71 11.24 12.75
CA PRO A 127 -10.23 12.57 13.08
C PRO A 127 -11.02 13.65 12.34
N ALA A 128 -11.10 14.84 12.94
CA ALA A 128 -11.76 15.98 12.29
C ALA A 128 -11.12 16.28 10.92
N GLY A 129 -11.96 16.58 9.93
CA GLY A 129 -11.53 16.85 8.57
C GLY A 129 -11.17 15.59 7.77
N ALA A 130 -11.45 14.37 8.29
CA ALA A 130 -11.36 13.15 7.50
C ALA A 130 -12.32 13.22 6.30
N ALA A 131 -11.81 12.86 5.12
CA ALA A 131 -12.57 12.84 3.86
C ALA A 131 -12.48 11.49 3.15
N HIS A 132 -11.49 10.67 3.50
CA HIS A 132 -11.27 9.36 2.91
C HIS A 132 -10.75 8.37 3.95
N PHE A 133 -11.29 7.17 3.96
CA PHE A 133 -10.83 6.06 4.77
C PHE A 133 -10.33 4.92 3.88
N HIS A 134 -9.08 4.52 4.05
CA HIS A 134 -8.44 3.48 3.28
C HIS A 134 -7.99 2.31 4.16
N ILE A 135 -8.42 1.10 3.83
CA ILE A 135 -7.88 -0.12 4.44
C ILE A 135 -6.78 -0.68 3.52
N ALA A 136 -5.54 -0.67 4.00
CA ALA A 136 -4.36 -1.02 3.22
C ALA A 136 -3.91 -2.49 3.35
N ALA A 137 -4.55 -3.31 4.18
CA ALA A 137 -4.03 -4.64 4.51
C ALA A 137 -5.12 -5.59 5.06
N VAL A 138 -6.20 -5.79 4.31
CA VAL A 138 -7.34 -6.61 4.78
C VAL A 138 -6.90 -7.98 5.29
N PHE A 139 -6.04 -8.69 4.54
CA PHE A 139 -5.62 -10.05 4.90
C PHE A 139 -4.44 -10.13 5.88
N ARG A 140 -3.68 -9.05 6.06
CA ARG A 140 -2.46 -9.06 6.89
C ARG A 140 -2.69 -8.84 8.36
N MET A 141 -3.77 -8.15 8.72
CA MET A 141 -4.10 -7.88 10.12
C MET A 141 -5.28 -8.73 10.56
N ARG A 142 -5.10 -9.45 11.67
CA ARG A 142 -6.14 -10.32 12.22
C ARG A 142 -7.46 -9.58 12.44
N HIS A 143 -7.41 -8.36 12.98
CA HIS A 143 -8.60 -7.56 13.22
C HIS A 143 -9.33 -7.24 11.91
N LEU A 144 -8.61 -6.82 10.87
CA LEU A 144 -9.21 -6.41 9.61
C LEU A 144 -9.88 -7.56 8.86
N ARG A 145 -9.36 -8.79 8.99
CA ARG A 145 -10.00 -9.99 8.42
C ARG A 145 -11.47 -10.15 8.87
N GLY A 146 -11.77 -9.77 10.10
CA GLY A 146 -13.13 -9.88 10.65
C GLY A 146 -13.94 -8.59 10.68
N HIS A 147 -13.32 -7.43 10.55
CA HIS A 147 -13.94 -6.14 10.82
C HIS A 147 -13.83 -5.13 9.68
N ALA A 148 -13.14 -5.43 8.59
CA ALA A 148 -12.95 -4.48 7.49
C ALA A 148 -14.29 -3.96 6.93
N ALA A 149 -15.29 -4.84 6.76
CA ALA A 149 -16.61 -4.44 6.29
C ALA A 149 -17.29 -3.44 7.23
N LEU A 150 -17.24 -3.68 8.54
CA LEU A 150 -17.82 -2.78 9.55
C LEU A 150 -17.13 -1.41 9.54
N LEU A 151 -15.81 -1.38 9.52
CA LEU A 151 -15.04 -0.13 9.49
C LEU A 151 -15.32 0.70 8.24
N LEU A 152 -15.41 0.06 7.06
CA LEU A 152 -15.77 0.73 5.80
C LEU A 152 -17.21 1.24 5.86
N GLN A 153 -18.16 0.45 6.39
CA GLN A 153 -19.55 0.85 6.55
C GLN A 153 -19.68 2.08 7.46
N GLU A 154 -19.00 2.10 8.60
CA GLU A 154 -18.99 3.22 9.54
C GLU A 154 -18.38 4.48 8.91
N ALA A 155 -17.24 4.35 8.21
CA ALA A 155 -16.61 5.45 7.49
C ALA A 155 -17.54 6.03 6.42
N ARG A 156 -18.19 5.17 5.62
CA ARG A 156 -19.17 5.60 4.60
C ARG A 156 -20.39 6.28 5.21
N ALA A 157 -20.91 5.76 6.32
CA ALA A 157 -22.03 6.37 7.06
C ALA A 157 -21.66 7.75 7.64
N ALA A 158 -20.39 7.97 7.97
CA ALA A 158 -19.84 9.27 8.35
C ALA A 158 -19.57 10.22 7.17
N GLY A 159 -19.90 9.81 5.93
CA GLY A 159 -19.72 10.63 4.73
C GLY A 159 -18.31 10.60 4.12
N LEU A 160 -17.45 9.69 4.56
CA LEU A 160 -16.12 9.55 4.00
C LEU A 160 -16.18 8.73 2.70
N ARG A 161 -15.31 9.06 1.74
CA ARG A 161 -14.98 8.16 0.64
C ARG A 161 -14.19 6.99 1.18
N THR A 162 -14.38 5.80 0.62
CA THR A 162 -13.78 4.58 1.14
C THR A 162 -12.98 3.85 0.06
N SER A 163 -11.91 3.19 0.48
CA SER A 163 -11.15 2.28 -0.40
C SER A 163 -10.48 1.16 0.38
N LEU A 164 -10.19 0.07 -0.31
CA LEU A 164 -9.44 -1.04 0.26
C LEU A 164 -8.39 -1.56 -0.73
N ASP A 165 -7.30 -2.09 -0.18
CA ASP A 165 -6.31 -2.91 -0.88
C ASP A 165 -6.29 -4.29 -0.21
N ALA A 166 -6.49 -5.35 -1.00
CA ALA A 166 -6.73 -6.67 -0.43
C ALA A 166 -5.47 -7.30 0.17
N GLN A 167 -4.37 -7.25 -0.57
CA GLN A 167 -3.13 -7.94 -0.28
C GLN A 167 -3.22 -9.47 -0.48
N TRP A 168 -2.08 -10.17 -0.35
CA TRP A 168 -2.02 -11.61 -0.47
C TRP A 168 -2.58 -12.30 0.77
N ASP A 169 -3.54 -13.20 0.58
CA ASP A 169 -4.12 -14.00 1.67
C ASP A 169 -3.31 -15.27 1.92
N THR A 170 -2.55 -15.30 3.01
CA THR A 170 -1.77 -16.47 3.42
C THR A 170 -2.61 -17.58 4.03
N GLU A 171 -3.86 -17.31 4.41
CA GLU A 171 -4.79 -18.30 4.99
C GLU A 171 -5.67 -18.95 3.93
N GLY A 172 -5.71 -18.38 2.70
CA GLY A 172 -6.41 -18.93 1.56
C GLY A 172 -7.95 -18.79 1.63
N GLU A 173 -8.47 -17.91 2.48
CA GLU A 173 -9.91 -17.68 2.60
C GLU A 173 -10.45 -16.68 1.56
N TRP A 174 -9.58 -15.85 1.00
CA TRP A 174 -9.82 -14.97 -0.15
C TRP A 174 -11.21 -14.27 -0.14
N MET A 175 -12.10 -14.67 -1.03
CA MET A 175 -13.41 -14.06 -1.22
C MET A 175 -14.30 -14.18 0.02
N LYS A 176 -14.15 -15.22 0.83
CA LYS A 176 -14.90 -15.38 2.08
C LYS A 176 -14.67 -14.20 3.04
N VAL A 177 -13.45 -13.67 3.08
CA VAL A 177 -13.07 -12.53 3.92
C VAL A 177 -13.35 -11.21 3.23
N LEU A 178 -13.08 -11.11 1.91
CA LEU A 178 -13.16 -9.84 1.20
C LEU A 178 -14.59 -9.43 0.82
N ALA A 179 -15.43 -10.39 0.37
CA ALA A 179 -16.74 -10.09 -0.18
C ALA A 179 -17.64 -9.23 0.71
N PRO A 180 -17.68 -9.40 2.05
CA PRO A 180 -18.49 -8.54 2.92
C PRO A 180 -18.09 -7.06 2.87
N SER A 181 -16.84 -6.74 2.47
CA SER A 181 -16.30 -5.38 2.41
C SER A 181 -16.59 -4.67 1.09
N LEU A 182 -16.79 -5.43 0.00
CA LEU A 182 -16.94 -4.87 -1.36
C LEU A 182 -18.05 -3.82 -1.48
N PRO A 183 -19.28 -4.02 -0.92
CA PRO A 183 -20.36 -3.03 -1.03
C PRO A 183 -20.11 -1.71 -0.30
N PHE A 184 -19.11 -1.67 0.56
CA PHE A 184 -18.77 -0.49 1.39
C PHE A 184 -17.49 0.21 0.93
N ALA A 185 -16.81 -0.30 -0.11
CA ALA A 185 -15.63 0.33 -0.69
C ALA A 185 -15.98 1.04 -2.00
N ASP A 186 -15.82 2.36 -2.05
CA ASP A 186 -15.96 3.10 -3.31
C ASP A 186 -14.87 2.72 -4.32
N TYR A 187 -13.68 2.28 -3.83
CA TYR A 187 -12.59 1.78 -4.65
C TYR A 187 -12.00 0.50 -4.07
N THR A 188 -11.91 -0.55 -4.88
CA THR A 188 -11.24 -1.81 -4.57
C THR A 188 -9.97 -1.91 -5.41
N LEU A 189 -8.79 -1.91 -4.75
CA LEU A 189 -7.50 -2.00 -5.40
C LEU A 189 -6.92 -3.40 -5.19
N LEU A 190 -6.46 -4.01 -6.28
CA LEU A 190 -5.92 -5.36 -6.32
C LEU A 190 -4.70 -5.40 -7.24
N ASN A 191 -3.84 -6.39 -7.11
CA ASN A 191 -2.95 -6.78 -8.20
C ASN A 191 -3.56 -7.94 -9.02
N GLU A 192 -2.90 -8.33 -10.12
CA GLU A 192 -3.40 -9.37 -11.02
C GLU A 192 -3.53 -10.74 -10.35
N ASP A 193 -2.54 -11.10 -9.51
CA ASP A 193 -2.53 -12.38 -8.81
C ASP A 193 -3.66 -12.44 -7.78
N GLU A 194 -3.88 -11.36 -7.05
CA GLU A 194 -5.00 -11.21 -6.10
C GLU A 194 -6.34 -11.29 -6.84
N ALA A 195 -6.50 -10.57 -7.96
CA ALA A 195 -7.70 -10.60 -8.77
C ALA A 195 -7.99 -12.01 -9.31
N LEU A 196 -6.96 -12.73 -9.78
CA LEU A 196 -7.08 -14.12 -10.22
C LEU A 196 -7.55 -15.04 -9.09
N HIS A 197 -6.93 -14.96 -7.91
CA HIS A 197 -7.30 -15.81 -6.77
C HIS A 197 -8.70 -15.51 -6.23
N LEU A 198 -9.10 -14.23 -6.23
CA LEU A 198 -10.42 -13.80 -5.78
C LEU A 198 -11.53 -14.19 -6.74
N THR A 199 -11.30 -14.15 -8.05
CA THR A 199 -12.36 -14.25 -9.06
C THR A 199 -12.25 -15.47 -9.97
N GLY A 200 -11.07 -16.11 -10.02
CA GLY A 200 -10.76 -17.18 -10.98
C GLY A 200 -10.47 -16.67 -12.40
N HIS A 201 -10.42 -15.36 -12.62
CA HIS A 201 -10.19 -14.76 -13.93
C HIS A 201 -8.85 -14.03 -14.01
N SER A 202 -8.03 -14.38 -15.01
CA SER A 202 -6.78 -13.67 -15.34
C SER A 202 -7.01 -12.41 -16.20
N ASP A 203 -8.16 -12.30 -16.85
CA ASP A 203 -8.57 -11.11 -17.60
C ASP A 203 -9.09 -10.04 -16.64
N PRO A 204 -8.49 -8.85 -16.58
CA PRO A 204 -8.87 -7.83 -15.60
C PRO A 204 -10.29 -7.30 -15.78
N ALA A 205 -10.83 -7.27 -17.00
CA ALA A 205 -12.20 -6.84 -17.23
C ALA A 205 -13.21 -7.86 -16.67
N ARG A 206 -12.94 -9.16 -16.85
CA ARG A 206 -13.77 -10.24 -16.27
C ARG A 206 -13.65 -10.28 -14.76
N ALA A 207 -12.46 -10.13 -14.21
CA ALA A 207 -12.24 -10.05 -12.77
C ALA A 207 -13.02 -8.88 -12.16
N ALA A 208 -12.94 -7.70 -12.77
CA ALA A 208 -13.70 -6.53 -12.33
C ALA A 208 -15.22 -6.72 -12.43
N CYS A 209 -15.72 -7.42 -13.47
CA CYS A 209 -17.15 -7.75 -13.59
C CYS A 209 -17.60 -8.63 -12.41
N THR A 210 -16.88 -9.72 -12.13
CA THR A 210 -17.17 -10.61 -10.99
C THR A 210 -17.19 -9.86 -9.65
N LEU A 211 -16.22 -8.95 -9.42
CA LEU A 211 -16.20 -8.16 -8.20
C LEU A 211 -17.37 -7.18 -8.11
N ARG A 212 -17.79 -6.58 -9.23
CA ARG A 212 -18.98 -5.71 -9.29
C ARG A 212 -20.27 -6.46 -9.01
N ASP A 213 -20.40 -7.69 -9.52
CA ASP A 213 -21.55 -8.55 -9.22
C ASP A 213 -21.66 -8.88 -7.72
N LEU A 214 -20.53 -8.78 -6.98
CA LEU A 214 -20.44 -8.92 -5.53
C LEU A 214 -20.54 -7.59 -4.78
N GLY A 215 -20.79 -6.47 -5.47
CA GLY A 215 -21.05 -5.16 -4.88
C GLY A 215 -19.87 -4.18 -4.89
N ALA A 216 -18.73 -4.53 -5.51
CA ALA A 216 -17.65 -3.55 -5.67
C ALA A 216 -18.09 -2.43 -6.64
N ASP A 217 -17.85 -1.17 -6.26
CA ASP A 217 -18.21 -0.02 -7.11
C ASP A 217 -17.12 0.21 -8.18
N ASN A 218 -15.96 0.74 -7.81
CA ASN A 218 -14.85 0.96 -8.73
C ASN A 218 -13.72 -0.03 -8.43
N VAL A 219 -13.32 -0.81 -9.45
CA VAL A 219 -12.24 -1.78 -9.36
C VAL A 219 -11.01 -1.26 -10.10
N VAL A 220 -9.85 -1.30 -9.44
CA VAL A 220 -8.55 -0.95 -10.01
C VAL A 220 -7.62 -2.15 -9.87
N ILE A 221 -7.10 -2.68 -10.98
CA ILE A 221 -6.20 -3.83 -10.99
C ILE A 221 -4.82 -3.39 -11.45
N LYS A 222 -3.84 -3.49 -10.55
CA LYS A 222 -2.43 -3.17 -10.78
C LYS A 222 -1.77 -4.30 -11.57
N MET A 223 -1.18 -3.98 -12.74
CA MET A 223 -0.65 -4.97 -13.69
C MET A 223 0.89 -4.86 -13.88
N GLY A 224 1.59 -4.38 -12.87
CA GLY A 224 3.04 -4.21 -12.88
C GLY A 224 3.52 -3.32 -14.02
N ALA A 225 4.46 -3.80 -14.83
CA ALA A 225 5.02 -3.04 -15.95
C ALA A 225 3.98 -2.67 -17.03
N ARG A 226 2.87 -3.42 -17.13
CA ARG A 226 1.78 -3.10 -18.06
C ARG A 226 0.94 -1.91 -17.63
N GLY A 227 1.08 -1.46 -16.36
CA GLY A 227 0.32 -0.36 -15.78
C GLY A 227 -0.84 -0.85 -14.94
N CYS A 228 -2.07 -0.43 -15.24
CA CYS A 228 -3.25 -0.87 -14.49
C CYS A 228 -4.51 -0.90 -15.37
N TRP A 229 -5.49 -1.66 -14.92
CA TRP A 229 -6.86 -1.58 -15.44
C TRP A 229 -7.71 -0.79 -14.46
N ALA A 230 -8.47 0.17 -14.97
CA ALA A 230 -9.37 0.98 -14.17
C ALA A 230 -10.54 1.46 -15.03
N ASN A 231 -11.74 1.42 -14.47
CA ASN A 231 -12.96 1.99 -15.07
C ASN A 231 -13.25 1.51 -16.51
N GLY A 232 -12.94 0.25 -16.82
CA GLY A 232 -13.21 -0.35 -18.13
C GLY A 232 -12.08 -0.19 -19.16
N ALA A 233 -10.94 0.43 -18.80
CA ALA A 233 -9.83 0.65 -19.69
C ALA A 233 -8.48 0.18 -19.10
N GLU A 234 -7.58 -0.31 -19.96
CA GLU A 234 -6.18 -0.48 -19.61
C GLU A 234 -5.46 0.86 -19.71
N ILE A 235 -4.76 1.23 -18.64
CA ILE A 235 -3.95 2.45 -18.54
C ILE A 235 -2.48 2.01 -18.56
N PRO A 236 -1.73 2.34 -19.62
CA PRO A 236 -0.37 1.82 -19.79
C PRO A 236 0.57 2.30 -18.70
N GLY A 237 1.47 1.42 -18.31
CA GLY A 237 2.57 1.72 -17.41
C GLY A 237 3.73 2.43 -18.08
N HIS A 238 4.81 2.60 -17.33
CA HIS A 238 6.06 3.17 -17.80
C HIS A 238 7.14 2.10 -17.92
N ASN A 239 7.90 2.15 -19.00
CA ASN A 239 9.08 1.29 -19.17
C ASN A 239 10.25 1.91 -18.40
N VAL A 240 10.61 1.32 -17.26
CA VAL A 240 11.68 1.78 -16.39
C VAL A 240 12.60 0.63 -15.98
N ALA A 241 13.84 0.96 -15.63
CA ALA A 241 14.73 -0.04 -15.02
C ALA A 241 14.23 -0.39 -13.61
N VAL A 242 13.91 -1.64 -13.40
CA VAL A 242 13.42 -2.15 -12.11
C VAL A 242 14.60 -2.52 -11.22
N VAL A 243 14.69 -1.91 -10.05
CA VAL A 243 15.68 -2.19 -9.00
C VAL A 243 15.05 -3.02 -7.87
N ASP A 244 13.87 -2.59 -7.39
CA ASP A 244 13.13 -3.28 -6.33
C ASP A 244 11.63 -3.04 -6.50
N THR A 245 10.82 -4.09 -6.48
CA THR A 245 9.37 -4.00 -6.60
C THR A 245 8.64 -3.89 -5.26
N THR A 246 9.38 -3.88 -4.15
CA THR A 246 8.79 -3.81 -2.80
C THR A 246 8.01 -2.50 -2.64
N GLY A 247 6.78 -2.61 -2.13
CA GLY A 247 5.93 -1.44 -1.84
C GLY A 247 5.40 -0.67 -3.05
N ALA A 248 5.75 -1.05 -4.30
CA ALA A 248 5.27 -0.35 -5.49
C ALA A 248 3.74 -0.31 -5.58
N GLY A 249 3.06 -1.39 -5.19
CA GLY A 249 1.61 -1.47 -5.11
C GLY A 249 1.02 -0.50 -4.08
N ASP A 250 1.67 -0.36 -2.92
CA ASP A 250 1.24 0.56 -1.86
C ASP A 250 1.50 2.02 -2.25
N CYS A 251 2.63 2.29 -2.93
CA CYS A 251 2.92 3.59 -3.52
C CYS A 251 1.90 3.96 -4.60
N PHE A 252 1.51 3.00 -5.44
CA PHE A 252 0.42 3.18 -6.40
C PHE A 252 -0.89 3.54 -5.67
N SER A 253 -1.28 2.78 -4.63
CA SER A 253 -2.51 3.01 -3.89
C SER A 253 -2.52 4.38 -3.21
N GLY A 254 -1.42 4.78 -2.58
CA GLY A 254 -1.25 6.13 -2.00
C GLY A 254 -1.36 7.24 -3.04
N ALA A 255 -0.70 7.08 -4.19
CA ALA A 255 -0.74 8.05 -5.28
C ALA A 255 -2.12 8.14 -5.96
N PHE A 256 -2.80 7.01 -6.12
CA PHE A 256 -4.17 6.96 -6.63
C PHE A 256 -5.12 7.76 -5.74
N ILE A 257 -5.08 7.52 -4.43
CA ILE A 257 -5.88 8.26 -3.45
C ILE A 257 -5.49 9.75 -3.45
N ALA A 258 -4.20 10.09 -3.55
CA ALA A 258 -3.75 11.48 -3.64
C ALA A 258 -4.33 12.19 -4.87
N GLY A 259 -4.37 11.53 -6.02
CA GLY A 259 -5.00 12.04 -7.24
C GLY A 259 -6.50 12.30 -7.04
N LEU A 260 -7.22 11.36 -6.42
CA LEU A 260 -8.65 11.51 -6.10
C LEU A 260 -8.90 12.68 -5.13
N GLN A 261 -8.05 12.88 -4.11
CA GLN A 261 -8.15 14.01 -3.17
C GLN A 261 -7.91 15.35 -3.87
N ARG A 262 -7.17 15.38 -4.97
CA ARG A 262 -6.93 16.54 -5.81
C ARG A 262 -7.98 16.72 -6.91
N GLY A 263 -9.08 15.93 -6.90
CA GLY A 263 -10.19 16.05 -7.84
C GLY A 263 -9.94 15.42 -9.21
N MET A 264 -8.94 14.58 -9.36
CA MET A 264 -8.70 13.85 -10.61
C MET A 264 -9.82 12.83 -10.86
N SER A 265 -10.10 12.55 -12.14
CA SER A 265 -10.92 11.39 -12.52
C SER A 265 -10.21 10.08 -12.14
N THR A 266 -10.93 8.98 -12.06
CA THR A 266 -10.38 7.66 -11.78
C THR A 266 -9.21 7.30 -12.73
N GLU A 267 -9.39 7.56 -14.05
CA GLU A 267 -8.34 7.30 -15.04
C GLU A 267 -7.11 8.20 -14.87
N ALA A 268 -7.32 9.47 -14.58
CA ALA A 268 -6.23 10.42 -14.37
C ALA A 268 -5.43 10.07 -13.10
N ALA A 269 -6.13 9.72 -12.01
CA ALA A 269 -5.52 9.27 -10.76
C ALA A 269 -4.75 7.95 -10.96
N ALA A 270 -5.30 7.00 -11.71
CA ALA A 270 -4.63 5.73 -12.02
C ALA A 270 -3.39 5.93 -12.91
N ARG A 271 -3.44 6.83 -13.89
CA ARG A 271 -2.28 7.21 -14.70
C ARG A 271 -1.17 7.85 -13.86
N PHE A 272 -1.52 8.76 -12.98
CA PHE A 272 -0.58 9.36 -12.02
C PHE A 272 0.02 8.30 -11.09
N ALA A 273 -0.80 7.39 -10.57
CA ALA A 273 -0.37 6.29 -9.72
C ALA A 273 0.62 5.33 -10.42
N ASN A 274 0.40 5.03 -11.72
CA ASN A 274 1.38 4.28 -12.53
C ASN A 274 2.75 4.97 -12.55
N SER A 275 2.78 6.30 -12.65
CA SER A 275 4.05 7.04 -12.67
C SER A 275 4.77 6.98 -11.32
N VAL A 276 4.04 7.14 -10.20
CA VAL A 276 4.62 7.02 -8.86
C VAL A 276 5.12 5.60 -8.61
N GLY A 277 4.35 4.57 -9.00
CA GLY A 277 4.78 3.17 -8.92
C GLY A 277 6.05 2.90 -9.74
N ALA A 278 6.16 3.48 -10.93
CA ALA A 278 7.35 3.37 -11.78
C ALA A 278 8.59 4.07 -11.15
N LEU A 279 8.42 5.21 -10.51
CA LEU A 279 9.50 5.88 -9.75
C LEU A 279 9.92 5.05 -8.54
N ALA A 280 8.96 4.46 -7.82
CA ALA A 280 9.21 3.64 -6.64
C ALA A 280 10.10 2.45 -6.96
N VAL A 281 9.84 1.71 -8.05
CA VAL A 281 10.64 0.51 -8.43
C VAL A 281 12.06 0.84 -8.90
N GLY A 282 12.38 2.10 -9.17
CA GLY A 282 13.71 2.55 -9.58
C GLY A 282 14.73 2.65 -8.44
N ARG A 283 14.32 2.42 -7.20
CA ARG A 283 15.19 2.46 -6.01
C ARG A 283 14.92 1.28 -5.09
N ILE A 284 15.91 0.94 -4.26
CA ILE A 284 15.75 -0.10 -3.26
C ILE A 284 14.96 0.45 -2.08
N GLY A 285 13.93 -0.32 -1.67
CA GLY A 285 13.09 0.01 -0.52
C GLY A 285 11.70 0.48 -0.91
N ALA A 286 10.75 0.18 -0.02
CA ALA A 286 9.32 0.34 -0.29
C ALA A 286 8.89 1.78 -0.67
N THR A 287 9.59 2.80 -0.18
CA THR A 287 9.21 4.21 -0.36
C THR A 287 10.35 5.11 -0.87
N ALA A 288 11.56 4.56 -1.07
CA ALA A 288 12.75 5.33 -1.38
C ALA A 288 12.70 6.08 -2.73
N GLY A 289 11.89 5.60 -3.67
CA GLY A 289 11.67 6.22 -4.98
C GLY A 289 10.53 7.25 -5.02
N VAL A 290 9.78 7.42 -3.94
CA VAL A 290 8.64 8.34 -3.89
C VAL A 290 9.13 9.79 -3.80
N LEU A 291 8.76 10.59 -4.80
CA LEU A 291 9.04 12.02 -4.86
C LEU A 291 7.86 12.82 -4.28
N ASP A 292 8.05 14.13 -4.05
CA ASP A 292 6.94 15.03 -3.78
C ASP A 292 6.09 15.25 -5.05
N TRP A 293 4.99 15.97 -4.91
CA TRP A 293 4.04 16.18 -5.99
C TRP A 293 4.67 16.87 -7.21
N ASP A 294 5.38 17.99 -7.00
CA ASP A 294 5.92 18.80 -8.09
C ASP A 294 7.07 18.06 -8.81
N ALA A 295 7.94 17.42 -8.07
CA ALA A 295 9.01 16.60 -8.64
C ALA A 295 8.46 15.38 -9.41
N THR A 296 7.35 14.79 -8.95
CA THR A 296 6.67 13.70 -9.67
C THR A 296 6.08 14.20 -10.99
N GLN A 297 5.42 15.36 -11.01
CA GLN A 297 4.89 15.96 -12.23
C GLN A 297 6.00 16.29 -13.22
N GLY A 298 7.11 16.88 -12.77
CA GLY A 298 8.28 17.14 -13.61
C GLY A 298 8.86 15.87 -14.23
N ALA A 299 9.00 14.79 -13.46
CA ALA A 299 9.49 13.51 -13.97
C ALA A 299 8.55 12.89 -15.04
N ILE A 300 7.23 13.08 -14.91
CA ILE A 300 6.24 12.65 -15.91
C ILE A 300 6.39 13.45 -17.19
N GLU A 301 6.52 14.77 -17.10
CA GLU A 301 6.70 15.66 -18.26
C GLU A 301 7.99 15.36 -19.01
N ASP A 302 9.10 15.12 -18.31
CA ASP A 302 10.38 14.74 -18.91
C ASP A 302 10.29 13.41 -19.66
N ALA A 303 9.61 12.40 -19.07
CA ALA A 303 9.39 11.10 -19.70
C ALA A 303 8.52 11.21 -20.96
N LEU A 304 7.54 12.09 -20.99
CA LEU A 304 6.71 12.38 -22.17
C LEU A 304 7.52 13.07 -23.27
N ASN A 305 8.35 14.06 -22.93
CA ASN A 305 9.16 14.81 -23.86
C ASN A 305 10.26 13.95 -24.53
N HIS A 306 10.79 12.93 -23.83
CA HIS A 306 11.77 11.99 -24.39
C HIS A 306 11.16 10.94 -25.31
N ARG A 307 9.84 10.69 -25.24
CA ARG A 307 9.11 9.79 -26.18
C ARG A 307 8.74 10.45 -27.51
N LEU A 308 8.80 11.78 -27.57
CA LEU A 308 8.48 12.58 -28.77
C LEU A 308 9.72 12.93 -29.62
N LYS A 309 10.91 12.53 -29.19
CA LYS A 309 12.18 12.63 -29.92
C LYS A 309 12.64 11.26 -30.42
#